data_00ac25e0bc8cf0a3dd5813b48a270e2f
#
_entry.id   00ac25e0bc8cf0a3dd5813b48a270e2f
#
_cell.length_a   1.000
_cell.length_b   1.000
_cell.length_c   1.000
_cell.angle_alpha   90.00
_cell.angle_beta   90.00
_cell.angle_gamma   90.00
#
_symmetry.space_group_name_H-M   'P 1'
#
loop_
_entity.id
_entity.type
_entity.pdbx_description
1 polymer ?
#
loop_
_entity_poly.entity_id
_entity_poly.type
_entity_poly.pdbx_seq_one_letter_code
_entity_poly.pdbx_strand_id
1 'polypeptide(L)'
;MRARELAQTAKAFLLDNSQVTSKELNEHLKSMALTFLTDKVGDFWSGLEVDHIEDASVNLRSLAKESMTVDQQAHIVKALEVLQAARSRAHSGDTQPLLSVLASLNSDNDTGVNKADGPKRNLRDDQTVTLAESTQEPLLFDELASLYLKEHAVNLKPASLRDIQSAHKALRVFTAGIDWRTHTRAEVSAMRDAMRDSEKYADATVNKMMAKLCALINWSFMNGHIKHDYTKGLKVKGVRSARRAYSVEELEKVTARVNAEREPHKRLFAQLATITGARAGELTQLTKADVVEEAGHLCIDINDNGDKSIKNSASARVVPLTDGAMGFSLTEFREWVAALPSSDSLVFGMSRDTASQWFNREVLPQALPDRTGDLVLHSLRHTLATLCKQGGVSESLAGDILGHSGQGITFGLYGRAKAVDQMAEGLATALLNNHSL
;
A
#
# COMPACT_ATOMS: atom_id res chain seq x y z
N MET A 1 6.17 3.06 -7.22
CA MET A 1 5.69 3.39 -8.57
C MET A 1 6.78 3.12 -9.61
N ARG A 2 7.98 3.66 -9.44
CA ARG A 2 9.12 3.55 -10.40
C ARG A 2 9.71 2.16 -10.54
N ALA A 3 9.84 1.39 -9.47
CA ALA A 3 10.32 0.01 -9.55
C ALA A 3 9.34 -0.91 -10.30
N ARG A 4 8.03 -0.68 -10.18
CA ARG A 4 7.02 -1.33 -11.03
C ARG A 4 7.11 -0.88 -12.49
N GLU A 5 7.38 0.40 -12.74
CA GLU A 5 7.63 0.91 -14.08
C GLU A 5 8.84 0.24 -14.72
N LEU A 6 9.93 0.06 -13.98
CA LEU A 6 11.13 -0.62 -14.49
C LEU A 6 10.83 -2.10 -14.81
N ALA A 7 10.15 -2.82 -13.91
CA ALA A 7 9.79 -4.21 -14.15
C ALA A 7 8.79 -4.36 -15.30
N GLN A 8 7.81 -3.46 -15.42
CA GLN A 8 6.84 -3.45 -16.51
C GLN A 8 7.47 -3.05 -17.84
N THR A 9 8.37 -2.08 -17.84
CA THR A 9 9.08 -1.65 -19.04
C THR A 9 10.06 -2.72 -19.51
N ALA A 10 10.79 -3.36 -18.59
CA ALA A 10 11.65 -4.50 -18.92
C ALA A 10 10.82 -5.70 -19.42
N LYS A 11 9.64 -5.95 -18.84
CA LYS A 11 8.74 -7.03 -19.28
C LYS A 11 8.12 -6.74 -20.64
N ALA A 12 7.56 -5.55 -20.85
CA ALA A 12 7.00 -5.14 -22.15
C ALA A 12 8.08 -5.12 -23.23
N PHE A 13 9.28 -4.66 -22.86
CA PHE A 13 10.43 -4.64 -23.73
C PHE A 13 10.84 -6.05 -24.19
N LEU A 14 10.82 -7.03 -23.28
CA LEU A 14 11.26 -8.39 -23.54
C LEU A 14 10.22 -9.24 -24.28
N LEU A 15 8.92 -8.95 -24.10
CA LEU A 15 7.84 -9.76 -24.66
C LEU A 15 7.28 -9.23 -25.99
N ASP A 16 7.29 -7.91 -26.21
CA ASP A 16 6.50 -7.30 -27.31
C ASP A 16 7.32 -6.58 -28.40
N ASN A 17 8.64 -6.36 -28.25
CA ASN A 17 9.41 -5.57 -29.22
C ASN A 17 10.74 -6.21 -29.61
N SER A 18 10.72 -6.97 -30.68
CA SER A 18 11.93 -7.43 -31.38
C SER A 18 12.74 -6.30 -32.06
N GLN A 19 12.27 -5.05 -32.00
CA GLN A 19 12.85 -3.90 -32.69
C GLN A 19 13.49 -2.84 -31.78
N VAL A 20 13.39 -2.95 -30.46
CA VAL A 20 14.03 -1.99 -29.56
C VAL A 20 15.50 -2.35 -29.39
N THR A 21 16.35 -1.37 -29.56
CA THR A 21 17.79 -1.55 -29.54
C THR A 21 18.34 -1.64 -28.12
N SER A 22 19.43 -2.38 -27.90
CA SER A 22 20.20 -2.43 -26.66
C SER A 22 20.52 -1.03 -26.11
N LYS A 23 20.69 -0.05 -26.99
CA LYS A 23 20.99 1.35 -26.67
C LYS A 23 19.79 2.04 -26.01
N GLU A 24 18.59 1.86 -26.53
CA GLU A 24 17.37 2.46 -25.96
C GLU A 24 17.05 1.90 -24.57
N LEU A 25 17.30 0.62 -24.35
CA LEU A 25 17.14 0.02 -23.02
C LEU A 25 18.19 0.55 -22.03
N ASN A 26 19.45 0.65 -22.42
CA ASN A 26 20.49 1.21 -21.58
C ASN A 26 20.20 2.67 -21.21
N GLU A 27 19.70 3.50 -22.14
CA GLU A 27 19.28 4.87 -21.85
C GLU A 27 18.10 4.92 -20.88
N HIS A 28 17.15 3.99 -20.99
CA HIS A 28 16.05 3.88 -20.04
C HIS A 28 16.53 3.50 -18.64
N LEU A 29 17.40 2.49 -18.52
CA LEU A 29 18.00 2.07 -17.25
C LEU A 29 18.82 3.19 -16.59
N LYS A 30 19.55 3.99 -17.40
CA LYS A 30 20.25 5.20 -16.93
C LYS A 30 19.30 6.24 -16.38
N SER A 31 18.22 6.53 -17.11
CA SER A 31 17.18 7.47 -16.68
C SER A 31 16.57 7.05 -15.34
N MET A 32 16.31 5.75 -15.17
CA MET A 32 15.77 5.19 -13.92
C MET A 32 16.79 5.29 -12.77
N ALA A 33 18.05 4.92 -13.02
CA ALA A 33 19.10 5.00 -12.01
C ALA A 33 19.35 6.45 -11.56
N LEU A 34 19.37 7.42 -12.49
CA LEU A 34 19.47 8.85 -12.19
C LEU A 34 18.27 9.32 -11.38
N THR A 35 17.08 8.87 -11.69
CA THR A 35 15.86 9.21 -10.96
C THR A 35 15.94 8.69 -9.53
N PHE A 36 16.38 7.44 -9.34
CA PHE A 36 16.63 6.90 -7.99
C PHE A 36 17.75 7.66 -7.26
N LEU A 37 18.72 8.21 -7.94
CA LEU A 37 19.82 8.97 -7.35
C LEU A 37 19.41 10.40 -6.93
N THR A 38 18.53 11.05 -7.67
CA THR A 38 18.14 12.46 -7.46
C THR A 38 16.96 12.64 -6.53
N ASP A 39 16.18 11.60 -6.27
CA ASP A 39 15.05 11.68 -5.34
C ASP A 39 15.55 11.98 -3.91
N LYS A 40 14.85 12.90 -3.26
CA LYS A 40 15.10 13.20 -1.84
C LYS A 40 14.76 11.95 -1.03
N VAL A 41 15.79 11.39 -0.39
CA VAL A 41 15.61 10.41 0.69
C VAL A 41 15.06 11.20 1.87
N GLY A 42 13.79 11.08 2.13
CA GLY A 42 13.17 11.79 3.24
C GLY A 42 11.79 11.27 3.53
N ASP A 43 11.64 10.87 4.76
CA ASP A 43 10.48 10.46 5.52
C ASP A 43 10.14 8.97 5.52
N PHE A 44 9.85 8.50 6.74
CA PHE A 44 9.28 7.22 7.17
C PHE A 44 8.23 6.60 6.21
N TRP A 45 7.62 7.40 5.35
CA TRP A 45 6.64 6.97 4.35
C TRP A 45 7.26 6.48 3.03
N SER A 46 8.56 6.62 2.84
CA SER A 46 9.29 6.08 1.68
C SER A 46 9.49 4.55 1.72
N GLY A 47 9.20 3.90 2.86
CA GLY A 47 9.15 2.44 2.98
C GLY A 47 8.20 1.75 1.99
N LEU A 48 7.16 2.45 1.52
CA LEU A 48 6.30 1.98 0.42
C LEU A 48 7.06 1.82 -0.92
N GLU A 49 8.18 2.49 -1.11
CA GLU A 49 9.00 2.35 -2.32
C GLU A 49 9.90 1.10 -2.26
N VAL A 50 10.34 0.70 -1.07
CA VAL A 50 11.15 -0.52 -0.87
C VAL A 50 10.34 -1.78 -1.19
N ASP A 51 9.09 -1.85 -0.75
CA ASP A 51 8.17 -2.96 -1.07
C ASP A 51 7.94 -3.07 -2.58
N HIS A 52 7.84 -1.93 -3.28
CA HIS A 52 7.71 -1.91 -4.73
C HIS A 52 9.00 -2.32 -5.47
N ILE A 53 10.17 -2.02 -4.91
CA ILE A 53 11.47 -2.47 -5.44
C ILE A 53 11.60 -3.98 -5.28
N GLU A 54 11.15 -4.53 -4.16
CA GLU A 54 11.20 -5.97 -3.90
C GLU A 54 10.24 -6.75 -4.80
N ASP A 55 8.99 -6.31 -4.93
CA ASP A 55 8.01 -6.87 -5.87
C ASP A 55 8.53 -6.83 -7.32
N ALA A 56 9.14 -5.73 -7.73
CA ALA A 56 9.72 -5.58 -9.06
C ALA A 56 10.89 -6.56 -9.27
N SER A 57 11.75 -6.73 -8.26
CA SER A 57 12.88 -7.66 -8.31
C SER A 57 12.42 -9.11 -8.39
N VAL A 58 11.38 -9.49 -7.65
CA VAL A 58 10.77 -10.84 -7.70
C VAL A 58 10.19 -11.10 -9.10
N ASN A 59 9.48 -10.15 -9.65
CA ASN A 59 8.89 -10.26 -10.99
C ASN A 59 9.96 -10.42 -12.09
N LEU A 60 11.06 -9.64 -12.05
CA LEU A 60 12.16 -9.78 -12.99
C LEU A 60 12.90 -11.12 -12.85
N ARG A 61 13.11 -11.61 -11.61
CA ARG A 61 13.70 -12.93 -11.39
C ARG A 61 12.84 -14.08 -11.88
N SER A 62 11.51 -13.93 -11.86
CA SER A 62 10.60 -14.94 -12.41
C SER A 62 10.68 -14.99 -13.94
N LEU A 63 10.82 -13.84 -14.59
CA LEU A 63 11.02 -13.73 -16.04
C LEU A 63 12.36 -14.34 -16.49
N ALA A 64 13.42 -14.18 -15.69
CA ALA A 64 14.74 -14.76 -15.99
C ALA A 64 14.75 -16.31 -16.04
N LYS A 65 13.68 -16.98 -15.64
CA LYS A 65 13.49 -18.44 -15.74
C LYS A 65 12.86 -18.90 -17.05
N GLU A 66 12.34 -17.97 -17.86
CA GLU A 66 11.79 -18.28 -19.18
C GLU A 66 12.90 -18.36 -20.22
N SER A 67 12.64 -19.02 -21.36
CA SER A 67 13.62 -19.15 -22.45
C SER A 67 13.85 -17.80 -23.12
N MET A 68 15.05 -17.21 -22.95
CA MET A 68 15.42 -15.88 -23.42
C MET A 68 16.72 -15.88 -24.19
N THR A 69 16.91 -14.87 -25.04
CA THR A 69 18.20 -14.61 -25.69
C THR A 69 19.24 -14.13 -24.68
N VAL A 70 20.52 -14.28 -25.03
CA VAL A 70 21.66 -13.86 -24.17
C VAL A 70 21.57 -12.34 -23.87
N ASP A 71 21.15 -11.51 -24.86
CA ASP A 71 21.00 -10.09 -24.68
C ASP A 71 19.83 -9.75 -23.72
N GLN A 72 18.73 -10.48 -23.81
CA GLN A 72 17.59 -10.32 -22.91
C GLN A 72 17.96 -10.68 -21.47
N GLN A 73 18.74 -11.75 -21.25
CA GLN A 73 19.24 -12.10 -19.94
C GLN A 73 20.19 -11.04 -19.37
N ALA A 74 21.11 -10.51 -20.20
CA ALA A 74 22.02 -9.45 -19.78
C ALA A 74 21.25 -8.19 -19.33
N HIS A 75 20.17 -7.85 -20.02
CA HIS A 75 19.33 -6.70 -19.64
C HIS A 75 18.56 -6.90 -18.34
N ILE A 76 18.06 -8.11 -18.08
CA ILE A 76 17.41 -8.42 -16.80
C ILE A 76 18.41 -8.30 -15.64
N VAL A 77 19.65 -8.80 -15.83
CA VAL A 77 20.70 -8.69 -14.81
C VAL A 77 20.96 -7.22 -14.48
N LYS A 78 21.14 -6.37 -15.49
CA LYS A 78 21.35 -4.92 -15.29
C LYS A 78 20.16 -4.22 -14.62
N ALA A 79 18.93 -4.57 -14.99
CA ALA A 79 17.73 -4.04 -14.32
C ALA A 79 17.66 -4.44 -12.84
N LEU A 80 18.04 -5.67 -12.51
CA LEU A 80 18.14 -6.14 -11.13
C LEU A 80 19.24 -5.41 -10.34
N GLU A 81 20.39 -5.12 -10.97
CA GLU A 81 21.48 -4.32 -10.36
C GLU A 81 21.01 -2.90 -10.02
N VAL A 82 20.29 -2.23 -10.94
CA VAL A 82 19.68 -0.91 -10.67
C VAL A 82 18.72 -0.96 -9.49
N LEU A 83 17.84 -1.96 -9.44
CA LEU A 83 16.89 -2.11 -8.34
C LEU A 83 17.59 -2.41 -7.01
N GLN A 84 18.62 -3.24 -7.01
CA GLN A 84 19.40 -3.55 -5.81
C GLN A 84 20.16 -2.33 -5.29
N ALA A 85 20.73 -1.53 -6.18
CA ALA A 85 21.41 -0.29 -5.84
C ALA A 85 20.41 0.77 -5.31
N ALA A 86 19.22 0.86 -5.90
CA ALA A 86 18.15 1.72 -5.41
C ALA A 86 17.65 1.29 -4.02
N ARG A 87 17.56 -0.02 -3.78
CA ARG A 87 17.22 -0.57 -2.45
C ARG A 87 18.27 -0.21 -1.39
N SER A 88 19.56 -0.34 -1.71
CA SER A 88 20.65 0.02 -0.81
C SER A 88 20.57 1.49 -0.42
N ARG A 89 20.31 2.39 -1.39
CA ARG A 89 20.11 3.81 -1.11
C ARG A 89 18.89 4.09 -0.25
N ALA A 90 17.76 3.46 -0.55
CA ALA A 90 16.54 3.64 0.22
C ALA A 90 16.68 3.16 1.68
N HIS A 91 17.51 2.13 1.89
CA HIS A 91 17.71 1.50 3.20
C HIS A 91 18.76 2.16 4.06
N SER A 92 19.93 2.48 3.47
CA SER A 92 21.11 2.99 4.20
C SER A 92 21.52 4.42 3.81
N GLY A 93 20.85 5.02 2.83
CA GLY A 93 21.26 6.31 2.26
C GLY A 93 22.51 6.22 1.36
N ASP A 94 23.07 4.99 1.16
CA ASP A 94 24.27 4.79 0.37
C ASP A 94 24.01 4.96 -1.12
N THR A 95 24.64 5.97 -1.73
CA THR A 95 24.52 6.30 -3.16
C THR A 95 25.60 5.62 -4.02
N GLN A 96 26.65 5.06 -3.44
CA GLN A 96 27.77 4.48 -4.18
C GLN A 96 27.37 3.34 -5.13
N PRO A 97 26.48 2.41 -4.74
CA PRO A 97 26.02 1.35 -5.64
C PRO A 97 25.33 1.89 -6.90
N LEU A 98 24.50 2.94 -6.77
CA LEU A 98 23.84 3.58 -7.92
C LEU A 98 24.84 4.29 -8.85
N LEU A 99 25.84 4.96 -8.28
CA LEU A 99 26.90 5.60 -9.07
C LEU A 99 27.74 4.58 -9.83
N SER A 100 28.03 3.42 -9.22
CA SER A 100 28.74 2.32 -9.87
C SER A 100 27.96 1.72 -11.04
N VAL A 101 26.65 1.52 -10.88
CA VAL A 101 25.78 1.00 -11.93
C VAL A 101 25.67 2.03 -13.07
N LEU A 102 25.55 3.32 -12.77
CA LEU A 102 25.55 4.38 -13.80
C LEU A 102 26.86 4.42 -14.60
N ALA A 103 28.01 4.22 -13.93
CA ALA A 103 29.30 4.16 -14.60
C ALA A 103 29.39 2.95 -15.56
N SER A 104 28.90 1.77 -15.14
CA SER A 104 28.86 0.57 -16.01
C SER A 104 27.94 0.75 -17.22
N LEU A 105 26.75 1.34 -17.03
CA LEU A 105 25.81 1.63 -18.12
C LEU A 105 26.36 2.68 -19.13
N ASN A 106 27.30 3.53 -18.71
CA ASN A 106 27.97 4.49 -19.59
C ASN A 106 29.10 3.85 -20.41
N SER A 107 29.85 2.90 -19.82
CA SER A 107 30.96 2.22 -20.51
C SER A 107 30.50 1.29 -21.63
N ASP A 108 29.31 0.71 -21.54
CA ASP A 108 28.74 -0.18 -22.56
C ASP A 108 28.31 0.56 -23.85
N ASN A 109 28.25 1.89 -23.86
CA ASN A 109 27.92 2.69 -25.04
C ASN A 109 29.15 2.96 -25.95
N ASP A 110 30.38 2.71 -25.46
CA ASP A 110 31.62 3.05 -26.19
C ASP A 110 32.22 1.86 -26.95
N THR A 111 31.69 0.64 -26.78
CA THR A 111 32.16 -0.53 -27.55
C THR A 111 31.26 -0.80 -28.77
N GLY A 112 31.24 0.15 -29.69
CA GLY A 112 30.65 -0.04 -31.00
C GLY A 112 31.59 -0.83 -31.93
N VAL A 113 31.40 -2.12 -32.06
CA VAL A 113 32.01 -2.91 -33.12
C VAL A 113 31.10 -2.92 -34.34
N ASN A 114 31.58 -2.20 -35.40
CA ASN A 114 31.09 -2.30 -36.78
C ASN A 114 31.19 -3.74 -37.30
N LYS A 115 30.14 -4.24 -37.94
CA LYS A 115 30.10 -5.18 -39.08
C LYS A 115 28.63 -5.49 -39.37
N ALA A 116 28.11 -5.57 -40.54
CA ALA A 116 28.58 -5.52 -41.93
C ALA A 116 27.36 -5.33 -42.84
N ASP A 117 27.62 -4.82 -44.02
CA ASP A 117 26.72 -4.68 -45.13
C ASP A 117 25.77 -5.84 -45.44
N GLY A 118 24.51 -5.51 -45.73
CA GLY A 118 23.54 -6.36 -46.41
C GLY A 118 22.52 -5.47 -47.15
N PRO A 119 22.02 -5.83 -48.33
CA PRO A 119 21.75 -4.95 -49.44
C PRO A 119 20.49 -4.09 -49.30
N LYS A 120 20.62 -2.87 -49.80
CA LYS A 120 19.55 -1.90 -50.08
C LYS A 120 18.44 -2.52 -50.92
N ARG A 121 17.23 -2.63 -50.41
CA ARG A 121 16.02 -2.79 -51.23
C ARG A 121 15.33 -1.46 -51.40
N ASN A 122 15.22 -1.10 -52.68
CA ASN A 122 14.57 0.09 -53.20
C ASN A 122 13.12 0.20 -52.74
N LEU A 123 12.79 1.36 -52.21
CA LEU A 123 11.42 1.88 -52.13
C LEU A 123 10.94 2.21 -53.55
N ARG A 124 9.91 1.52 -53.96
CA ARG A 124 8.91 1.96 -54.96
C ARG A 124 7.60 1.28 -54.61
N ASP A 125 6.66 2.03 -54.39
CA ASP A 125 5.33 2.21 -54.93
C ASP A 125 4.31 2.49 -53.81
N ASP A 126 3.91 3.70 -53.93
CA ASP A 126 2.64 4.30 -53.57
C ASP A 126 1.46 3.32 -53.80
N GLN A 127 0.94 2.75 -52.71
CA GLN A 127 -0.42 2.27 -52.66
C GLN A 127 -1.07 2.87 -51.44
N THR A 128 -1.84 3.90 -51.68
CA THR A 128 -2.90 4.38 -50.80
C THR A 128 -3.80 3.21 -50.43
N VAL A 129 -3.43 2.53 -49.36
CA VAL A 129 -4.36 1.64 -48.68
C VAL A 129 -5.36 2.53 -47.94
N THR A 130 -6.48 2.75 -48.56
CA THR A 130 -7.71 3.19 -47.90
C THR A 130 -7.95 2.21 -46.80
N LEU A 131 -7.59 2.59 -45.55
CA LEU A 131 -8.02 1.90 -44.34
C LEU A 131 -9.54 1.91 -44.36
N ALA A 132 -10.12 0.76 -44.69
CA ALA A 132 -11.51 0.51 -44.35
C ALA A 132 -11.63 0.72 -42.85
N GLU A 133 -12.31 1.78 -42.46
CA GLU A 133 -12.78 1.97 -41.10
C GLU A 133 -13.60 0.73 -40.76
N SER A 134 -12.99 -0.19 -39.99
CA SER A 134 -13.74 -1.28 -39.40
C SER A 134 -14.74 -0.64 -38.45
N THR A 135 -15.98 -0.68 -38.79
CA THR A 135 -17.13 -0.28 -37.96
C THR A 135 -17.26 -1.29 -36.81
N GLN A 136 -16.24 -1.33 -35.93
CA GLN A 136 -16.38 -2.04 -34.67
C GLN A 136 -17.22 -1.17 -33.74
N GLU A 137 -18.20 -1.80 -33.07
CA GLU A 137 -18.98 -1.12 -32.06
C GLU A 137 -18.07 -0.50 -30.97
N PRO A 138 -18.40 0.70 -30.46
CA PRO A 138 -17.57 1.37 -29.45
C PRO A 138 -17.43 0.50 -28.21
N LEU A 139 -16.20 0.40 -27.68
CA LEU A 139 -15.90 -0.33 -26.46
C LEU A 139 -16.22 0.55 -25.26
N LEU A 140 -17.28 0.25 -24.56
CA LEU A 140 -17.75 1.06 -23.43
C LEU A 140 -17.11 0.63 -22.10
N PHE A 141 -17.13 1.55 -21.14
CA PHE A 141 -16.58 1.35 -19.78
C PHE A 141 -17.16 0.09 -19.10
N ASP A 142 -18.48 -0.12 -19.21
CA ASP A 142 -19.17 -1.24 -18.56
C ASP A 142 -18.72 -2.61 -19.08
N GLU A 143 -18.39 -2.68 -20.36
CA GLU A 143 -17.85 -3.89 -20.96
C GLU A 143 -16.47 -4.21 -20.41
N LEU A 144 -15.54 -3.22 -20.39
CA LEU A 144 -14.23 -3.38 -19.80
C LEU A 144 -14.30 -3.71 -18.30
N ALA A 145 -15.17 -3.03 -17.56
CA ALA A 145 -15.36 -3.28 -16.14
C ALA A 145 -15.87 -4.69 -15.85
N SER A 146 -16.75 -5.20 -16.71
CA SER A 146 -17.29 -6.57 -16.60
C SER A 146 -16.23 -7.62 -16.88
N LEU A 147 -15.43 -7.43 -17.92
CA LEU A 147 -14.31 -8.32 -18.26
C LEU A 147 -13.25 -8.34 -17.14
N TYR A 148 -12.87 -7.17 -16.65
CA TYR A 148 -11.93 -7.01 -15.52
C TYR A 148 -12.42 -7.75 -14.27
N LEU A 149 -13.68 -7.56 -13.90
CA LEU A 149 -14.24 -8.21 -12.71
C LEU A 149 -14.35 -9.72 -12.87
N LYS A 150 -14.70 -10.21 -14.08
CA LYS A 150 -14.76 -11.64 -14.37
C LYS A 150 -13.41 -12.34 -14.12
N GLU A 151 -12.30 -11.71 -14.48
CA GLU A 151 -10.97 -12.27 -14.27
C GLU A 151 -10.49 -12.13 -12.81
N HIS A 152 -10.73 -10.95 -12.21
CA HIS A 152 -10.11 -10.64 -10.92
C HIS A 152 -10.94 -11.01 -9.69
N ALA A 153 -12.27 -11.17 -9.83
CA ALA A 153 -13.15 -11.39 -8.68
C ALA A 153 -12.77 -12.62 -7.85
N VAL A 154 -12.28 -13.68 -8.50
CA VAL A 154 -11.86 -14.94 -7.86
C VAL A 154 -10.70 -14.73 -6.89
N ASN A 155 -9.80 -13.76 -7.17
CA ASN A 155 -8.59 -13.51 -6.40
C ASN A 155 -8.71 -12.32 -5.41
N LEU A 156 -9.88 -11.67 -5.39
CA LEU A 156 -10.09 -10.48 -4.57
C LEU A 156 -10.81 -10.82 -3.26
N LYS A 157 -10.32 -10.25 -2.15
CA LYS A 157 -11.06 -10.26 -0.89
C LYS A 157 -12.40 -9.55 -1.08
N PRO A 158 -13.51 -10.00 -0.43
CA PRO A 158 -14.85 -9.42 -0.62
C PRO A 158 -14.92 -7.89 -0.41
N ALA A 159 -14.13 -7.37 0.52
CA ALA A 159 -14.06 -5.92 0.77
C ALA A 159 -13.42 -5.16 -0.40
N SER A 160 -12.36 -5.71 -1.01
CA SER A 160 -11.70 -5.12 -2.17
C SER A 160 -12.59 -5.16 -3.41
N LEU A 161 -13.33 -6.26 -3.59
CA LEU A 161 -14.30 -6.40 -4.68
C LEU A 161 -15.40 -5.34 -4.56
N ARG A 162 -16.00 -5.19 -3.38
CA ARG A 162 -17.02 -4.14 -3.14
C ARG A 162 -16.48 -2.73 -3.37
N ASP A 163 -15.23 -2.46 -2.97
CA ASP A 163 -14.59 -1.15 -3.18
C ASP A 163 -14.38 -0.85 -4.67
N ILE A 164 -13.98 -1.84 -5.47
CA ILE A 164 -13.84 -1.72 -6.92
C ILE A 164 -15.21 -1.53 -7.58
N GLN A 165 -16.18 -2.35 -7.24
CA GLN A 165 -17.54 -2.25 -7.79
C GLN A 165 -18.18 -0.89 -7.48
N SER A 166 -17.99 -0.38 -6.26
CA SER A 166 -18.47 0.96 -5.87
C SER A 166 -17.79 2.06 -6.69
N ALA A 167 -16.48 1.96 -6.90
CA ALA A 167 -15.75 2.91 -7.73
C ALA A 167 -16.18 2.84 -9.21
N HIS A 168 -16.35 1.64 -9.77
CA HIS A 168 -16.84 1.46 -11.14
C HIS A 168 -18.26 2.06 -11.30
N LYS A 169 -19.15 1.82 -10.33
CA LYS A 169 -20.49 2.43 -10.34
C LYS A 169 -20.45 3.96 -10.36
N ALA A 170 -19.53 4.57 -9.60
CA ALA A 170 -19.35 6.01 -9.57
C ALA A 170 -18.73 6.53 -10.88
N LEU A 171 -17.74 5.83 -11.44
CA LEU A 171 -17.05 6.20 -12.68
C LEU A 171 -17.97 6.14 -13.91
N ARG A 172 -18.95 5.24 -13.94
CA ARG A 172 -19.87 5.03 -15.06
C ARG A 172 -20.51 6.33 -15.57
N VAL A 173 -20.87 7.23 -14.66
CA VAL A 173 -21.52 8.51 -15.02
C VAL A 173 -20.55 9.42 -15.79
N PHE A 174 -19.26 9.38 -15.45
CA PHE A 174 -18.25 10.27 -16.02
C PHE A 174 -17.55 9.66 -17.24
N THR A 175 -17.71 8.38 -17.48
CA THR A 175 -17.14 7.66 -18.62
C THR A 175 -18.15 7.45 -19.75
N ALA A 176 -19.38 7.94 -19.59
CA ALA A 176 -20.44 7.81 -20.59
C ALA A 176 -20.04 8.45 -21.91
N GLY A 177 -20.19 7.70 -23.00
CA GLY A 177 -19.88 8.16 -24.36
C GLY A 177 -18.39 8.09 -24.76
N ILE A 178 -17.49 7.66 -23.88
CA ILE A 178 -16.09 7.42 -24.24
C ILE A 178 -15.96 6.04 -24.90
N ASP A 179 -15.49 6.02 -26.14
CA ASP A 179 -15.03 4.78 -26.78
C ASP A 179 -13.58 4.50 -26.34
N TRP A 180 -13.41 3.47 -25.50
CA TRP A 180 -12.09 3.14 -24.94
C TRP A 180 -11.11 2.56 -25.96
N ARG A 181 -11.52 2.19 -27.19
CA ARG A 181 -10.59 1.81 -28.26
C ARG A 181 -9.85 3.02 -28.83
N THR A 182 -10.53 4.16 -28.89
CA THR A 182 -10.04 5.37 -29.54
C THR A 182 -9.86 6.54 -28.57
N HIS A 183 -10.10 6.32 -27.27
CA HIS A 183 -10.04 7.34 -26.23
C HIS A 183 -8.72 8.13 -26.26
N THR A 184 -8.79 9.36 -25.83
CA THR A 184 -7.67 10.29 -25.77
C THR A 184 -7.33 10.69 -24.34
N ARG A 185 -6.12 11.21 -24.14
CA ARG A 185 -5.74 11.80 -22.85
C ARG A 185 -6.62 13.00 -22.47
N ALA A 186 -7.08 13.77 -23.45
CA ALA A 186 -7.96 14.93 -23.22
C ALA A 186 -9.29 14.49 -22.60
N GLU A 187 -9.92 13.43 -23.13
CA GLU A 187 -11.17 12.88 -22.58
C GLU A 187 -11.00 12.35 -21.16
N VAL A 188 -9.92 11.62 -20.88
CA VAL A 188 -9.66 11.11 -19.53
C VAL A 188 -9.36 12.25 -18.54
N SER A 189 -8.68 13.33 -18.99
CA SER A 189 -8.49 14.53 -18.18
C SER A 189 -9.81 15.25 -17.93
N ALA A 190 -10.63 15.45 -18.96
CA ALA A 190 -11.94 16.10 -18.85
C ALA A 190 -12.85 15.32 -17.89
N MET A 191 -12.85 14.00 -17.95
CA MET A 191 -13.58 13.15 -17.02
C MET A 191 -13.14 13.37 -15.56
N ARG A 192 -11.81 13.41 -15.28
CA ARG A 192 -11.28 13.71 -13.93
C ARG A 192 -11.76 15.10 -13.47
N ASP A 193 -11.67 16.09 -14.34
CA ASP A 193 -12.04 17.46 -14.01
C ASP A 193 -13.56 17.57 -13.77
N ALA A 194 -14.39 16.89 -14.57
CA ALA A 194 -15.84 16.80 -14.34
C ALA A 194 -16.18 16.14 -13.00
N MET A 195 -15.40 15.14 -12.54
CA MET A 195 -15.60 14.59 -11.19
C MET A 195 -15.31 15.62 -10.09
N ARG A 196 -14.30 16.48 -10.27
CA ARG A 196 -13.97 17.55 -9.33
C ARG A 196 -15.02 18.66 -9.36
N ASP A 197 -15.41 19.10 -10.54
CA ASP A 197 -16.38 20.18 -10.75
C ASP A 197 -17.80 19.81 -10.29
N SER A 198 -18.07 18.50 -10.17
CA SER A 198 -19.35 18.02 -9.62
C SER A 198 -19.55 18.36 -8.14
N GLU A 199 -18.50 18.80 -7.43
CA GLU A 199 -18.46 19.04 -5.97
C GLU A 199 -18.94 17.86 -5.10
N LYS A 200 -19.31 16.76 -5.75
CA LYS A 200 -19.79 15.53 -5.09
C LYS A 200 -18.69 14.78 -4.40
N TYR A 201 -17.45 14.93 -4.87
CA TYR A 201 -16.32 14.16 -4.40
C TYR A 201 -15.15 15.07 -4.02
N ALA A 202 -14.62 14.87 -2.80
CA ALA A 202 -13.34 15.48 -2.43
C ALA A 202 -12.21 14.94 -3.34
N ASP A 203 -11.17 15.74 -3.57
CA ASP A 203 -10.02 15.39 -4.42
C ASP A 203 -9.36 14.04 -4.03
N ALA A 204 -9.34 13.70 -2.73
CA ALA A 204 -8.87 12.39 -2.27
C ALA A 204 -9.74 11.23 -2.80
N THR A 205 -11.05 11.43 -2.88
CA THR A 205 -11.98 10.44 -3.43
C THR A 205 -11.85 10.36 -4.95
N VAL A 206 -11.69 11.51 -5.63
CA VAL A 206 -11.38 11.54 -7.07
C VAL A 206 -10.11 10.75 -7.36
N ASN A 207 -9.03 10.99 -6.59
CA ASN A 207 -7.78 10.24 -6.73
C ASN A 207 -7.95 8.73 -6.50
N LYS A 208 -8.80 8.33 -5.57
CA LYS A 208 -9.12 6.92 -5.33
C LYS A 208 -9.86 6.30 -6.52
N MET A 209 -10.85 6.99 -7.08
CA MET A 209 -11.57 6.55 -8.27
C MET A 209 -10.65 6.47 -9.49
N MET A 210 -9.81 7.50 -9.70
CA MET A 210 -8.81 7.51 -10.76
C MET A 210 -7.82 6.35 -10.63
N ALA A 211 -7.41 5.98 -9.42
CA ALA A 211 -6.55 4.81 -9.21
C ALA A 211 -7.23 3.50 -9.63
N LYS A 212 -8.55 3.35 -9.41
CA LYS A 212 -9.30 2.18 -9.86
C LYS A 212 -9.48 2.17 -11.38
N LEU A 213 -9.72 3.33 -11.97
CA LEU A 213 -9.74 3.49 -13.43
C LEU A 213 -8.38 3.13 -14.03
N CYS A 214 -7.28 3.65 -13.48
CA CYS A 214 -5.93 3.33 -13.93
C CYS A 214 -5.67 1.81 -13.91
N ALA A 215 -6.12 1.11 -12.86
CA ALA A 215 -5.96 -0.33 -12.78
C ALA A 215 -6.74 -1.07 -13.88
N LEU A 216 -7.99 -0.66 -14.13
CA LEU A 216 -8.83 -1.21 -15.20
C LEU A 216 -8.23 -0.96 -16.58
N ILE A 217 -7.86 0.28 -16.88
CA ILE A 217 -7.34 0.67 -18.20
C ILE A 217 -5.96 0.06 -18.46
N ASN A 218 -5.08 0.02 -17.46
CA ASN A 218 -3.80 -0.67 -17.59
C ASN A 218 -3.99 -2.18 -17.86
N TRP A 219 -4.91 -2.84 -17.16
CA TRP A 219 -5.26 -4.23 -17.42
C TRP A 219 -5.81 -4.41 -18.84
N SER A 220 -6.72 -3.53 -19.27
CA SER A 220 -7.30 -3.56 -20.63
C SER A 220 -6.24 -3.38 -21.72
N PHE A 221 -5.26 -2.51 -21.49
CA PHE A 221 -4.11 -2.32 -22.37
C PHE A 221 -3.23 -3.58 -22.41
N MET A 222 -2.89 -4.15 -21.26
CA MET A 222 -2.06 -5.36 -21.17
C MET A 222 -2.70 -6.59 -21.81
N ASN A 223 -4.03 -6.65 -21.85
CA ASN A 223 -4.78 -7.74 -22.48
C ASN A 223 -5.19 -7.43 -23.95
N GLY A 224 -4.72 -6.33 -24.52
CA GLY A 224 -4.97 -5.99 -25.93
C GLY A 224 -6.39 -5.52 -26.24
N HIS A 225 -7.23 -5.24 -25.23
CA HIS A 225 -8.57 -4.69 -25.46
C HIS A 225 -8.53 -3.25 -25.98
N ILE A 226 -7.50 -2.50 -25.60
CA ILE A 226 -7.26 -1.10 -26.01
C ILE A 226 -5.81 -0.91 -26.42
N LYS A 227 -5.55 0.10 -27.27
CA LYS A 227 -4.21 0.36 -27.82
C LYS A 227 -3.34 1.26 -26.94
N HIS A 228 -3.93 2.08 -26.08
CA HIS A 228 -3.21 3.08 -25.28
C HIS A 228 -3.79 3.17 -23.86
N ASP A 229 -2.91 3.50 -22.90
CA ASP A 229 -3.27 3.86 -21.53
C ASP A 229 -2.91 5.33 -21.27
N TYR A 230 -3.92 6.20 -21.32
CA TYR A 230 -3.76 7.64 -21.06
C TYR A 230 -4.10 8.03 -19.61
N THR A 231 -4.29 7.08 -18.70
CA THR A 231 -4.67 7.37 -17.30
C THR A 231 -3.48 7.78 -16.42
N LYS A 232 -2.26 7.52 -16.85
CA LYS A 232 -1.04 7.80 -16.05
C LYS A 232 -0.85 9.30 -15.81
N GLY A 233 -0.43 9.65 -14.59
CA GLY A 233 -0.08 11.03 -14.23
C GLY A 233 -1.27 11.99 -14.06
N LEU A 234 -2.51 11.52 -14.05
CA LEU A 234 -3.72 12.33 -13.90
C LEU A 234 -4.15 12.56 -12.44
N LYS A 235 -3.38 12.08 -11.47
CA LYS A 235 -3.66 12.28 -10.05
C LYS A 235 -3.66 13.76 -9.69
N VAL A 236 -4.69 14.22 -8.98
CA VAL A 236 -4.75 15.56 -8.39
C VAL A 236 -3.63 15.70 -7.36
N LYS A 237 -2.76 16.69 -7.56
CA LYS A 237 -1.60 16.96 -6.71
C LYS A 237 -2.00 17.75 -5.46
N GLY A 238 -1.16 17.69 -4.42
CA GLY A 238 -1.37 18.49 -3.20
C GLY A 238 -2.40 17.94 -2.23
N VAL A 239 -3.06 16.84 -2.55
CA VAL A 239 -4.02 16.19 -1.65
C VAL A 239 -3.26 15.49 -0.55
N ARG A 240 -3.32 16.06 0.65
CA ARG A 240 -2.76 15.44 1.86
C ARG A 240 -3.82 14.58 2.54
N SER A 241 -3.38 13.55 3.26
CA SER A 241 -4.28 12.87 4.21
C SER A 241 -4.69 13.89 5.27
N ALA A 242 -5.98 14.08 5.43
CA ALA A 242 -6.49 14.97 6.46
C ALA A 242 -6.33 14.38 7.88
N ARG A 243 -6.00 13.08 8.00
CA ARG A 243 -5.93 12.39 9.30
C ARG A 243 -4.61 12.67 10.00
N ARG A 244 -4.71 13.02 11.28
CA ARG A 244 -3.59 13.29 12.16
C ARG A 244 -3.66 12.47 13.46
N ALA A 245 -2.58 12.50 14.23
CA ALA A 245 -2.57 12.06 15.63
C ALA A 245 -3.38 13.03 16.51
N TYR A 246 -3.87 12.56 17.63
CA TYR A 246 -4.42 13.40 18.70
C TYR A 246 -3.28 14.20 19.35
N SER A 247 -3.55 15.45 19.75
CA SER A 247 -2.70 16.14 20.72
C SER A 247 -2.84 15.49 22.11
N VAL A 248 -1.95 15.82 23.03
CA VAL A 248 -2.02 15.31 24.42
C VAL A 248 -3.36 15.65 25.05
N GLU A 249 -3.78 16.90 24.97
CA GLU A 249 -5.06 17.36 25.50
C GLU A 249 -6.29 16.68 24.87
N GLU A 250 -6.24 16.46 23.56
CA GLU A 250 -7.31 15.75 22.84
C GLU A 250 -7.35 14.29 23.26
N LEU A 251 -6.18 13.66 23.41
CA LEU A 251 -6.08 12.27 23.85
C LEU A 251 -6.63 12.09 25.27
N GLU A 252 -6.30 13.01 26.18
CA GLU A 252 -6.83 13.02 27.56
C GLU A 252 -8.35 13.10 27.59
N LYS A 253 -8.95 14.01 26.81
CA LYS A 253 -10.41 14.15 26.72
C LYS A 253 -11.07 12.91 26.13
N VAL A 254 -10.48 12.32 25.10
CA VAL A 254 -10.98 11.09 24.47
C VAL A 254 -10.85 9.93 25.44
N THR A 255 -9.73 9.79 26.14
CA THR A 255 -9.49 8.76 27.14
C THR A 255 -10.49 8.88 28.30
N ALA A 256 -10.71 10.08 28.84
CA ALA A 256 -11.70 10.31 29.89
C ALA A 256 -13.11 9.90 29.46
N ARG A 257 -13.51 10.24 28.21
CA ARG A 257 -14.82 9.83 27.67
C ARG A 257 -14.91 8.30 27.48
N VAL A 258 -13.84 7.67 26.98
CA VAL A 258 -13.77 6.20 26.83
C VAL A 258 -13.89 5.51 28.18
N ASN A 259 -13.17 5.99 29.20
CA ASN A 259 -13.20 5.41 30.55
C ASN A 259 -14.57 5.57 31.24
N ALA A 260 -15.36 6.58 30.84
CA ALA A 260 -16.73 6.77 31.30
C ALA A 260 -17.76 5.90 30.55
N GLU A 261 -17.35 5.09 29.57
CA GLU A 261 -18.24 4.22 28.83
C GLU A 261 -18.76 3.08 29.72
N ARG A 262 -20.07 2.90 29.74
CA ARG A 262 -20.75 1.93 30.61
C ARG A 262 -20.69 0.51 30.06
N GLU A 263 -20.63 0.35 28.75
CA GLU A 263 -20.55 -0.95 28.10
C GLU A 263 -19.09 -1.46 28.07
N PRO A 264 -18.77 -2.51 28.87
CA PRO A 264 -17.36 -2.94 29.01
C PRO A 264 -16.70 -3.31 27.70
N HIS A 265 -17.41 -3.99 26.79
CA HIS A 265 -16.86 -4.39 25.50
C HIS A 265 -16.45 -3.19 24.61
N LYS A 266 -17.18 -2.08 24.67
CA LYS A 266 -16.84 -0.84 23.95
C LYS A 266 -15.66 -0.12 24.61
N ARG A 267 -15.68 -0.01 25.94
CA ARG A 267 -14.60 0.61 26.71
C ARG A 267 -13.28 -0.12 26.48
N LEU A 268 -13.26 -1.42 26.72
CA LEU A 268 -12.06 -2.26 26.54
C LEU A 268 -11.56 -2.24 25.10
N PHE A 269 -12.47 -2.27 24.12
CA PHE A 269 -12.09 -2.13 22.71
C PHE A 269 -11.34 -0.83 22.43
N ALA A 270 -11.86 0.32 22.88
CA ALA A 270 -11.23 1.60 22.62
C ALA A 270 -9.91 1.77 23.38
N GLN A 271 -9.85 1.25 24.63
CA GLN A 271 -8.60 1.20 25.40
C GLN A 271 -7.53 0.36 24.69
N LEU A 272 -7.87 -0.86 24.24
CA LEU A 272 -6.94 -1.70 23.48
C LEU A 272 -6.51 -1.01 22.18
N ALA A 273 -7.43 -0.36 21.46
CA ALA A 273 -7.09 0.39 20.24
C ALA A 273 -6.05 1.50 20.53
N THR A 274 -6.14 2.11 21.71
CA THR A 274 -5.22 3.18 22.13
C THR A 274 -3.84 2.62 22.51
N ILE A 275 -3.80 1.59 23.38
CA ILE A 275 -2.53 1.11 23.92
C ILE A 275 -1.75 0.19 22.97
N THR A 276 -2.41 -0.44 22.00
CA THR A 276 -1.77 -1.36 21.03
C THR A 276 -1.62 -0.77 19.65
N GLY A 277 -2.38 0.30 19.33
CA GLY A 277 -2.46 0.84 17.99
C GLY A 277 -2.99 -0.15 16.94
N ALA A 278 -3.60 -1.26 17.37
CA ALA A 278 -4.15 -2.24 16.46
C ALA A 278 -5.30 -1.65 15.62
N ARG A 279 -5.47 -2.16 14.40
CA ARG A 279 -6.56 -1.71 13.53
C ARG A 279 -7.91 -2.20 14.08
N ALA A 280 -8.96 -1.42 13.90
CA ALA A 280 -10.31 -1.81 14.35
C ALA A 280 -10.71 -3.22 13.87
N GLY A 281 -10.40 -3.56 12.62
CA GLY A 281 -10.67 -4.90 12.08
C GLY A 281 -9.81 -6.00 12.68
N GLU A 282 -8.63 -5.70 13.19
CA GLU A 282 -7.77 -6.64 13.91
C GLU A 282 -8.38 -6.93 15.30
N LEU A 283 -8.78 -5.89 16.04
CA LEU A 283 -9.37 -6.04 17.37
C LEU A 283 -10.74 -6.72 17.33
N THR A 284 -11.60 -6.37 16.38
CA THR A 284 -12.96 -6.95 16.33
C THR A 284 -13.00 -8.42 15.92
N GLN A 285 -11.90 -8.97 15.44
CA GLN A 285 -11.74 -10.38 15.11
C GLN A 285 -11.08 -11.20 16.23
N LEU A 286 -10.58 -10.54 17.28
CA LEU A 286 -9.96 -11.26 18.40
C LEU A 286 -10.95 -12.21 19.06
N THR A 287 -10.53 -13.44 19.22
CA THR A 287 -11.22 -14.45 19.99
C THR A 287 -10.56 -14.63 21.36
N LYS A 288 -11.23 -15.33 22.28
CA LYS A 288 -10.64 -15.69 23.58
C LYS A 288 -9.29 -16.39 23.43
N ALA A 289 -9.14 -17.23 22.40
CA ALA A 289 -7.89 -17.95 22.13
C ALA A 289 -6.73 -17.04 21.67
N ASP A 290 -7.01 -15.83 21.19
CA ASP A 290 -5.98 -14.88 20.79
C ASP A 290 -5.45 -14.01 21.94
N VAL A 291 -5.99 -14.16 23.15
CA VAL A 291 -5.46 -13.53 24.36
C VAL A 291 -4.54 -14.52 25.02
N VAL A 292 -3.25 -14.28 24.94
CA VAL A 292 -2.20 -15.24 25.30
C VAL A 292 -1.22 -14.67 26.30
N GLU A 293 -0.57 -15.55 27.06
CA GLU A 293 0.59 -15.19 27.89
C GLU A 293 1.86 -15.52 27.12
N GLU A 294 2.72 -14.53 26.91
CA GLU A 294 4.02 -14.73 26.26
C GLU A 294 5.10 -13.91 26.96
N ALA A 295 6.24 -14.51 27.26
CA ALA A 295 7.34 -13.90 28.01
C ALA A 295 6.90 -13.26 29.35
N GLY A 296 5.87 -13.79 30.02
CA GLY A 296 5.33 -13.24 31.27
C GLY A 296 4.40 -12.04 31.09
N HIS A 297 4.10 -11.65 29.86
CA HIS A 297 3.17 -10.57 29.54
C HIS A 297 1.84 -11.12 29.02
N LEU A 298 0.73 -10.48 29.41
CA LEU A 298 -0.55 -10.68 28.73
C LEU A 298 -0.50 -9.97 27.39
N CYS A 299 -0.79 -10.70 26.32
CA CYS A 299 -0.67 -10.24 24.96
C CYS A 299 -1.95 -10.49 24.16
N ILE A 300 -2.11 -9.77 23.06
CA ILE A 300 -3.04 -10.12 22.00
C ILE A 300 -2.27 -10.66 20.79
N ASP A 301 -2.70 -11.80 20.25
CA ASP A 301 -2.14 -12.40 19.02
C ASP A 301 -3.00 -12.00 17.83
N ILE A 302 -2.49 -11.07 17.02
CA ILE A 302 -3.11 -10.62 15.79
C ILE A 302 -2.66 -11.54 14.66
N ASN A 303 -3.57 -12.37 14.18
CA ASN A 303 -3.31 -13.42 13.21
C ASN A 303 -4.42 -13.52 12.15
N ASP A 304 -4.26 -14.42 11.18
CA ASP A 304 -5.23 -14.74 10.14
C ASP A 304 -5.70 -16.21 10.18
N ASN A 305 -5.63 -16.82 11.35
CA ASN A 305 -6.10 -18.19 11.55
C ASN A 305 -7.63 -18.29 11.37
N GLY A 306 -8.09 -19.36 10.73
CA GLY A 306 -9.50 -19.60 10.46
C GLY A 306 -10.09 -18.54 9.50
N ASP A 307 -11.21 -17.95 9.87
CA ASP A 307 -11.93 -16.96 9.06
C ASP A 307 -11.43 -15.52 9.26
N LYS A 308 -10.37 -15.32 10.05
CA LYS A 308 -9.79 -14.00 10.29
C LYS A 308 -9.05 -13.47 9.07
N SER A 309 -8.96 -12.16 8.95
CA SER A 309 -8.29 -11.51 7.83
C SER A 309 -7.46 -10.33 8.28
N ILE A 310 -6.16 -10.40 8.03
CA ILE A 310 -5.23 -9.29 8.19
C ILE A 310 -4.97 -8.61 6.83
N LYS A 311 -4.50 -7.35 6.89
CA LYS A 311 -4.28 -6.55 5.68
C LYS A 311 -3.17 -7.15 4.78
N ASN A 312 -2.08 -7.60 5.42
CA ASN A 312 -0.94 -8.27 4.80
C ASN A 312 -0.29 -9.19 5.84
N SER A 313 0.58 -10.10 5.42
CA SER A 313 1.29 -11.04 6.31
C SER A 313 2.10 -10.35 7.41
N ALA A 314 2.70 -9.19 7.13
CA ALA A 314 3.44 -8.39 8.12
C ALA A 314 2.56 -7.82 9.24
N SER A 315 1.23 -7.87 9.09
CA SER A 315 0.31 -7.46 10.17
C SER A 315 0.17 -8.51 11.27
N ALA A 316 0.54 -9.79 11.03
CA ALA A 316 0.53 -10.84 12.04
C ALA A 316 1.58 -10.55 13.11
N ARG A 317 1.16 -10.47 14.37
CA ARG A 317 2.04 -10.13 15.49
C ARG A 317 1.41 -10.38 16.84
N VAL A 318 2.23 -10.57 17.84
CA VAL A 318 1.82 -10.58 19.25
C VAL A 318 2.17 -9.23 19.86
N VAL A 319 1.20 -8.60 20.52
CA VAL A 319 1.36 -7.27 21.12
C VAL A 319 1.09 -7.37 22.63
N PRO A 320 2.09 -7.06 23.49
CA PRO A 320 1.90 -7.04 24.92
C PRO A 320 1.00 -5.87 25.36
N LEU A 321 0.27 -6.07 26.46
CA LEU A 321 -0.67 -5.10 26.98
C LEU A 321 -0.05 -4.38 28.20
N THR A 322 -0.13 -3.05 28.22
CA THR A 322 0.44 -2.21 29.27
C THR A 322 -0.61 -1.85 30.30
N ASP A 323 -0.46 -2.35 31.53
CA ASP A 323 -1.37 -2.07 32.65
C ASP A 323 -1.33 -0.60 33.07
N GLY A 324 -2.45 -0.05 33.47
CA GLY A 324 -2.61 1.33 33.92
C GLY A 324 -2.56 2.39 32.82
N ALA A 325 -2.12 2.01 31.61
CA ALA A 325 -2.03 2.97 30.50
C ALA A 325 -3.43 3.38 30.02
N MET A 326 -3.67 4.69 29.91
CA MET A 326 -4.93 5.26 29.42
C MET A 326 -6.19 4.74 30.14
N GLY A 327 -6.04 4.34 31.41
CA GLY A 327 -7.12 3.76 32.23
C GLY A 327 -7.43 2.30 31.93
N PHE A 328 -6.60 1.62 31.16
CA PHE A 328 -6.73 0.18 30.91
C PHE A 328 -6.28 -0.63 32.12
N SER A 329 -7.08 -1.63 32.53
CA SER A 329 -6.76 -2.56 33.60
C SER A 329 -6.59 -3.97 33.06
N LEU A 330 -5.40 -4.55 33.25
CA LEU A 330 -5.12 -5.96 32.91
C LEU A 330 -6.03 -6.91 33.67
N THR A 331 -6.31 -6.61 34.95
CA THR A 331 -7.19 -7.44 35.79
C THR A 331 -8.60 -7.47 35.23
N GLU A 332 -9.18 -6.31 34.95
CA GLU A 332 -10.52 -6.22 34.35
C GLU A 332 -10.58 -6.92 32.98
N PHE A 333 -9.56 -6.75 32.15
CA PHE A 333 -9.52 -7.40 30.84
C PHE A 333 -9.41 -8.94 30.96
N ARG A 334 -8.58 -9.45 31.87
CA ARG A 334 -8.51 -10.90 32.17
C ARG A 334 -9.86 -11.47 32.62
N GLU A 335 -10.54 -10.81 33.54
CA GLU A 335 -11.86 -11.21 34.02
C GLU A 335 -12.88 -11.20 32.86
N TRP A 336 -12.88 -10.15 32.05
CA TRP A 336 -13.72 -10.06 30.85
C TRP A 336 -13.50 -11.24 29.90
N VAL A 337 -12.24 -11.53 29.54
CA VAL A 337 -11.90 -12.64 28.66
C VAL A 337 -12.20 -13.99 29.28
N ALA A 338 -11.95 -14.16 30.58
CA ALA A 338 -12.25 -15.41 31.30
C ALA A 338 -13.74 -15.75 31.26
N ALA A 339 -14.61 -14.74 31.34
CA ALA A 339 -16.06 -14.89 31.31
C ALA A 339 -16.63 -15.29 29.93
N LEU A 340 -15.84 -15.23 28.87
CA LEU A 340 -16.26 -15.65 27.52
C LEU A 340 -16.51 -17.17 27.48
N PRO A 341 -17.61 -17.64 26.84
CA PRO A 341 -18.07 -19.02 26.94
C PRO A 341 -17.15 -20.04 26.27
N SER A 342 -16.45 -19.70 25.20
CA SER A 342 -15.58 -20.63 24.48
C SER A 342 -14.33 -19.93 23.92
N SER A 343 -13.32 -20.72 23.53
CA SER A 343 -12.09 -20.26 22.88
C SER A 343 -12.36 -19.39 21.64
N ASP A 344 -13.40 -19.72 20.89
CA ASP A 344 -13.76 -19.07 19.61
C ASP A 344 -14.67 -17.85 19.81
N SER A 345 -15.10 -17.57 21.06
CA SER A 345 -15.92 -16.40 21.36
C SER A 345 -15.16 -15.12 21.07
N LEU A 346 -15.79 -14.22 20.32
CA LEU A 346 -15.22 -12.90 20.02
C LEU A 346 -15.09 -12.07 21.29
N VAL A 347 -13.93 -11.46 21.50
CA VAL A 347 -13.64 -10.64 22.71
C VAL A 347 -14.61 -9.47 22.83
N PHE A 348 -14.97 -8.83 21.72
CA PHE A 348 -15.82 -7.64 21.74
C PHE A 348 -17.22 -7.83 21.16
N GLY A 349 -17.48 -8.89 20.42
CA GLY A 349 -18.82 -9.21 19.90
C GLY A 349 -19.41 -8.14 18.96
N MET A 350 -18.58 -7.28 18.36
CA MET A 350 -19.03 -6.21 17.46
C MET A 350 -18.26 -6.22 16.14
N SER A 351 -18.90 -5.71 15.07
CA SER A 351 -18.24 -5.57 13.79
C SER A 351 -17.28 -4.36 13.76
N ARG A 352 -16.30 -4.39 12.87
CA ARG A 352 -15.40 -3.26 12.62
C ARG A 352 -16.17 -1.96 12.32
N ASP A 353 -17.22 -2.05 11.53
CA ASP A 353 -17.99 -0.87 11.12
C ASP A 353 -18.81 -0.34 12.29
N THR A 354 -19.40 -1.21 13.11
CA THR A 354 -20.09 -0.84 14.36
C THR A 354 -19.15 -0.12 15.32
N ALA A 355 -17.97 -0.70 15.58
CA ALA A 355 -16.97 -0.11 16.46
C ALA A 355 -16.51 1.27 15.97
N SER A 356 -16.22 1.39 14.66
CA SER A 356 -15.79 2.64 14.06
C SER A 356 -16.90 3.70 14.06
N GLN A 357 -18.15 3.32 13.79
CA GLN A 357 -19.28 4.26 13.82
C GLN A 357 -19.55 4.74 15.24
N TRP A 358 -19.60 3.83 16.21
CA TRP A 358 -19.77 4.20 17.62
C TRP A 358 -18.69 5.21 18.04
N PHE A 359 -17.42 4.90 17.85
CA PHE A 359 -16.33 5.78 18.27
C PHE A 359 -16.39 7.15 17.57
N ASN A 360 -16.58 7.17 16.25
CA ASN A 360 -16.56 8.41 15.48
C ASN A 360 -17.80 9.28 15.65
N ARG A 361 -18.97 8.69 15.94
CA ARG A 361 -20.25 9.40 16.02
C ARG A 361 -20.73 9.66 17.45
N GLU A 362 -20.23 8.89 18.42
CA GLU A 362 -20.67 9.02 19.82
C GLU A 362 -19.52 9.46 20.73
N VAL A 363 -18.35 8.79 20.69
CA VAL A 363 -17.23 9.15 21.57
C VAL A 363 -16.61 10.50 21.17
N LEU A 364 -16.22 10.64 19.91
CA LEU A 364 -15.50 11.83 19.47
C LEU A 364 -16.31 13.13 19.56
N PRO A 365 -17.60 13.22 19.18
CA PRO A 365 -18.34 14.45 19.33
C PRO A 365 -18.55 14.86 20.80
N GLN A 366 -18.61 13.89 21.73
CA GLN A 366 -18.74 14.18 23.14
C GLN A 366 -17.40 14.60 23.77
N ALA A 367 -16.30 14.00 23.37
CA ALA A 367 -14.97 14.33 23.86
C ALA A 367 -14.42 15.65 23.25
N LEU A 368 -14.67 15.85 21.98
CA LEU A 368 -14.10 16.93 21.16
C LEU A 368 -15.19 17.55 20.27
N PRO A 369 -16.11 18.35 20.82
CA PRO A 369 -17.23 18.90 20.06
C PRO A 369 -16.80 19.81 18.91
N ASP A 370 -15.69 20.54 19.07
CA ASP A 370 -15.18 21.50 18.08
C ASP A 370 -14.19 20.89 17.08
N ARG A 371 -14.05 19.54 17.06
CA ARG A 371 -13.09 18.88 16.18
C ARG A 371 -13.41 19.08 14.71
N THR A 372 -12.37 19.20 13.91
CA THR A 372 -12.44 19.06 12.45
C THR A 372 -12.48 17.58 12.07
N GLY A 373 -12.91 17.25 10.84
CA GLY A 373 -13.10 15.85 10.40
C GLY A 373 -11.83 15.02 10.22
N ASP A 374 -10.67 15.48 10.70
CA ASP A 374 -9.35 14.90 10.59
C ASP A 374 -9.03 13.85 11.67
N LEU A 375 -9.82 13.80 12.75
CA LEU A 375 -9.70 12.84 13.84
C LEU A 375 -10.76 11.76 13.74
N VAL A 376 -10.31 10.51 13.81
CA VAL A 376 -11.16 9.30 13.74
C VAL A 376 -10.58 8.21 14.65
N LEU A 377 -11.27 7.08 14.81
CA LEU A 377 -10.76 5.93 15.56
C LEU A 377 -9.33 5.54 15.15
N HIS A 378 -9.03 5.52 13.85
CA HIS A 378 -7.69 5.18 13.36
C HIS A 378 -6.61 6.20 13.76
N SER A 379 -6.98 7.41 14.16
CA SER A 379 -6.04 8.40 14.71
C SER A 379 -5.40 7.95 16.01
N LEU A 380 -6.02 7.05 16.80
CA LEU A 380 -5.41 6.43 17.98
C LEU A 380 -4.10 5.71 17.62
N ARG A 381 -4.08 5.01 16.48
CA ARG A 381 -2.88 4.34 15.97
C ARG A 381 -1.80 5.34 15.56
N HIS A 382 -2.17 6.45 14.91
CA HIS A 382 -1.23 7.53 14.59
C HIS A 382 -0.67 8.15 15.87
N THR A 383 -1.51 8.27 16.90
CA THR A 383 -1.11 8.79 18.20
C THR A 383 -0.10 7.87 18.88
N LEU A 384 -0.36 6.56 18.94
CA LEU A 384 0.62 5.61 19.50
C LEU A 384 1.96 5.67 18.74
N ALA A 385 1.94 5.75 17.41
CA ALA A 385 3.16 5.93 16.62
C ALA A 385 3.93 7.20 17.02
N THR A 386 3.20 8.29 17.27
CA THR A 386 3.79 9.56 17.73
C THR A 386 4.36 9.43 19.14
N LEU A 387 3.62 8.80 20.08
CA LEU A 387 4.07 8.56 21.45
C LEU A 387 5.33 7.66 21.47
N CYS A 388 5.38 6.60 20.68
CA CYS A 388 6.58 5.78 20.52
C CYS A 388 7.78 6.61 20.06
N LYS A 389 7.59 7.48 19.05
CA LYS A 389 8.66 8.37 18.57
C LYS A 389 9.12 9.35 19.65
N GLN A 390 8.20 9.96 20.39
CA GLN A 390 8.51 10.89 21.48
C GLN A 390 9.19 10.19 22.65
N GLY A 391 8.79 8.94 22.97
CA GLY A 391 9.41 8.10 23.99
C GLY A 391 10.76 7.50 23.59
N GLY A 392 11.29 7.81 22.39
CA GLY A 392 12.57 7.28 21.92
C GLY A 392 12.55 5.80 21.52
N VAL A 393 11.36 5.22 21.32
CA VAL A 393 11.19 3.85 20.81
C VAL A 393 11.71 3.81 19.37
N SER A 394 12.58 2.84 19.07
CA SER A 394 13.14 2.72 17.72
C SER A 394 12.05 2.51 16.67
N GLU A 395 12.28 3.01 15.46
CA GLU A 395 11.34 2.88 14.34
C GLU A 395 10.99 1.42 14.03
N SER A 396 12.00 0.54 14.08
CA SER A 396 11.81 -0.89 13.88
C SER A 396 10.85 -1.49 14.92
N LEU A 397 11.08 -1.19 16.20
CA LEU A 397 10.26 -1.71 17.29
C LEU A 397 8.83 -1.14 17.23
N ALA A 398 8.69 0.15 16.93
CA ALA A 398 7.38 0.75 16.70
C ALA A 398 6.67 0.12 15.48
N GLY A 399 7.42 -0.21 14.43
CA GLY A 399 6.93 -0.96 13.27
C GLY A 399 6.42 -2.36 13.65
N ASP A 400 7.14 -3.08 14.49
CA ASP A 400 6.74 -4.41 14.98
C ASP A 400 5.47 -4.33 15.84
N ILE A 401 5.39 -3.39 16.77
CA ILE A 401 4.20 -3.13 17.60
C ILE A 401 2.98 -2.82 16.71
N LEU A 402 3.16 -1.94 15.75
CA LEU A 402 2.08 -1.49 14.90
C LEU A 402 1.76 -2.46 13.74
N GLY A 403 2.62 -3.42 13.41
CA GLY A 403 2.47 -4.29 12.25
C GLY A 403 2.54 -3.48 10.95
N HIS A 404 3.59 -2.69 10.79
CA HIS A 404 3.97 -2.08 9.54
C HIS A 404 4.89 -3.03 8.77
N SER A 405 4.72 -3.10 7.45
CA SER A 405 5.63 -3.82 6.57
C SER A 405 6.97 -3.07 6.48
N GLY A 406 7.78 -3.23 7.48
CA GLY A 406 9.19 -2.88 7.45
C GLY A 406 9.94 -4.16 7.76
N GLN A 407 10.76 -4.61 6.84
CA GLN A 407 11.64 -5.78 6.87
C GLN A 407 11.29 -6.81 7.94
N GLY A 408 10.47 -7.81 7.53
CA GLY A 408 10.10 -8.91 8.39
C GLY A 408 11.33 -9.53 9.03
N ILE A 409 11.43 -9.37 10.32
CA ILE A 409 12.41 -10.09 11.11
C ILE A 409 12.00 -11.55 11.05
N THR A 410 12.73 -12.31 10.25
CA THR A 410 12.73 -13.77 10.31
C THR A 410 13.46 -14.17 11.59
N PHE A 411 12.92 -13.79 12.75
CA PHE A 411 13.38 -14.33 14.02
C PHE A 411 12.63 -15.64 14.25
N GLY A 412 13.37 -16.74 14.23
CA GLY A 412 12.87 -18.02 14.71
C GLY A 412 12.37 -17.93 16.15
N LEU A 413 11.72 -18.97 16.63
CA LEU A 413 11.07 -19.08 17.95
C LEU A 413 11.86 -18.47 19.15
N TYR A 414 13.18 -18.48 19.10
CA TYR A 414 14.04 -17.89 20.14
C TYR A 414 14.10 -16.35 20.15
N GLY A 415 13.78 -15.70 19.04
CA GLY A 415 13.73 -14.22 18.96
C GLY A 415 12.40 -13.65 19.41
N ARG A 416 11.31 -14.45 19.42
CA ARG A 416 9.95 -13.98 19.68
C ARG A 416 9.75 -13.49 21.12
N ALA A 417 10.15 -14.30 22.12
CA ALA A 417 10.03 -13.92 23.53
C ALA A 417 10.79 -12.62 23.83
N LYS A 418 12.05 -12.50 23.38
CA LYS A 418 12.83 -11.29 23.54
C LYS A 418 12.22 -10.08 22.84
N ALA A 419 11.57 -10.29 21.71
CA ALA A 419 10.87 -9.23 21.00
C ALA A 419 9.63 -8.74 21.79
N VAL A 420 8.91 -9.64 22.46
CA VAL A 420 7.76 -9.27 23.32
C VAL A 420 8.21 -8.43 24.51
N ASP A 421 9.30 -8.80 25.20
CA ASP A 421 9.86 -8.00 26.31
C ASP A 421 10.24 -6.59 25.83
N GLN A 422 10.93 -6.48 24.70
CA GLN A 422 11.30 -5.18 24.13
C GLN A 422 10.07 -4.34 23.74
N MET A 423 9.03 -4.97 23.19
CA MET A 423 7.76 -4.28 22.88
C MET A 423 7.07 -3.81 24.16
N ALA A 424 7.07 -4.63 25.23
CA ALA A 424 6.49 -4.26 26.51
C ALA A 424 7.19 -3.05 27.14
N GLU A 425 8.53 -3.03 27.14
CA GLU A 425 9.33 -1.90 27.60
C GLU A 425 9.09 -0.64 26.75
N GLY A 426 9.07 -0.79 25.42
CA GLY A 426 8.81 0.31 24.48
C GLY A 426 7.40 0.90 24.67
N LEU A 427 6.38 0.06 24.83
CA LEU A 427 5.01 0.51 25.09
C LEU A 427 4.89 1.17 26.47
N ALA A 428 5.49 0.62 27.51
CA ALA A 428 5.52 1.24 28.84
C ALA A 428 6.15 2.63 28.78
N THR A 429 7.29 2.76 28.10
CA THR A 429 7.96 4.04 27.90
C THR A 429 7.07 5.04 27.15
N ALA A 430 6.45 4.62 26.05
CA ALA A 430 5.60 5.47 25.22
C ALA A 430 4.31 5.91 25.93
N LEU A 431 3.70 5.03 26.73
CA LEU A 431 2.37 5.22 27.26
C LEU A 431 2.34 5.76 28.71
N LEU A 432 3.34 5.41 29.51
CA LEU A 432 3.36 5.78 30.95
C LEU A 432 4.24 7.00 31.24
N ASN A 433 5.34 7.19 30.48
CA ASN A 433 6.29 8.27 30.75
C ASN A 433 5.95 9.58 30.04
N ASN A 434 5.07 9.58 29.03
CA ASN A 434 4.69 10.79 28.29
C ASN A 434 3.53 11.60 28.91
N HIS A 435 3.03 11.23 30.09
CA HIS A 435 2.01 12.00 30.84
C HIS A 435 2.63 13.08 31.76
N SER A 436 3.94 13.34 31.64
CA SER A 436 4.67 14.31 32.47
C SER A 436 5.23 15.50 31.69
N LEU A 437 4.63 15.83 30.51
CA LEU A 437 5.01 17.04 29.77
C LEU A 437 3.86 18.00 29.64
#